data_69ba7289c537203d6e35b22816828e46
#
_entry.id   69ba7289c537203d6e35b22816828e46
#
_cell.length_a   1.000
_cell.length_b   1.000
_cell.length_c   1.000
_cell.angle_alpha   90.00
_cell.angle_beta   90.00
_cell.angle_gamma   90.00
#
_symmetry.space_group_name_H-M   'P 1'
#
loop_
_entity.id
_entity.type
_entity.pdbx_description
1 polymer ?
#
loop_
_entity_poly.entity_id
_entity_poly.type
_entity_poly.pdbx_seq_one_letter_code
_entity_poly.pdbx_strand_id
1 'polypeptide(L)'
;MKLEDIGVVMLSHGRRDKLEISLKSYEENGLTDMVGDNFIFFNEVANDDINMIENDYKSFEWGGHPVNCGIGWGMVKGIEDCGRKYVLFLENDFELAADKNDIYTQLELGYRNLEKGNVDIIKYRQVKDYIHTSNEAMHWAGKVDLTGHIDSEEGRQGCPEKNWWIGFAVEEKFGYNNSDICEKLDEEEETVLWRMPCKYANWSNNPFLCSKDWFLDLAAKVGFKEMGAPSNTRSPDFEEQIEAGGWWQKQDYRVGILPGLFKHQP
;
A
#
# COMPACT_ATOMS: atom_id res chain seq x y z
N MET A 1 -11.65 -2.32 -19.72
CA MET A 1 -11.98 -0.93 -19.29
C MET A 1 -10.73 -0.38 -18.62
N LYS A 2 -10.48 0.90 -18.69
CA LYS A 2 -9.26 1.51 -18.16
C LYS A 2 -9.62 2.48 -17.02
N LEU A 3 -8.88 2.41 -15.92
CA LEU A 3 -9.04 3.28 -14.75
C LEU A 3 -8.08 4.47 -14.89
N GLU A 4 -8.41 5.38 -15.81
CA GLU A 4 -7.55 6.49 -16.27
C GLU A 4 -7.10 7.44 -15.14
N ASP A 5 -7.88 7.56 -14.08
CA ASP A 5 -7.58 8.46 -12.96
C ASP A 5 -6.61 7.84 -11.93
N ILE A 6 -6.25 6.56 -12.08
CA ILE A 6 -5.30 5.86 -11.23
C ILE A 6 -3.92 5.86 -11.89
N GLY A 7 -2.88 6.26 -11.15
CA GLY A 7 -1.48 6.05 -11.50
C GLY A 7 -0.83 5.04 -10.54
N VAL A 8 -0.04 4.13 -11.08
CA VAL A 8 0.88 3.31 -10.29
C VAL A 8 2.10 4.15 -9.97
N VAL A 9 2.49 4.19 -8.70
CA VAL A 9 3.75 4.78 -8.24
C VAL A 9 4.53 3.71 -7.50
N MET A 10 5.66 3.30 -8.08
CA MET A 10 6.57 2.36 -7.46
C MET A 10 7.79 3.07 -6.90
N LEU A 11 8.07 2.89 -5.62
CA LEU A 11 9.32 3.32 -5.00
C LEU A 11 10.36 2.21 -5.13
N SER A 12 11.52 2.52 -5.72
CA SER A 12 12.62 1.58 -5.87
C SER A 12 13.92 2.10 -5.26
N HIS A 13 14.61 1.21 -4.52
CA HIS A 13 15.97 1.44 -4.03
C HIS A 13 16.75 0.14 -4.00
N GLY A 14 17.74 0.00 -4.90
CA GLY A 14 18.51 -1.25 -5.02
C GLY A 14 17.62 -2.46 -5.35
N ARG A 15 18.09 -3.66 -5.03
CA ARG A 15 17.33 -4.91 -5.20
C ARG A 15 16.71 -5.07 -6.59
N ARG A 16 17.55 -4.89 -7.62
CA ARG A 16 17.13 -4.92 -9.02
C ARG A 16 16.42 -6.23 -9.40
N ASP A 17 16.88 -7.35 -8.86
CA ASP A 17 16.27 -8.66 -9.04
C ASP A 17 14.80 -8.69 -8.62
N LYS A 18 14.48 -8.08 -7.50
CA LYS A 18 13.09 -7.96 -7.02
C LYS A 18 12.28 -6.99 -7.89
N LEU A 19 12.88 -5.87 -8.27
CA LEU A 19 12.25 -4.91 -9.18
C LEU A 19 11.83 -5.57 -10.49
N GLU A 20 12.71 -6.35 -11.12
CA GLU A 20 12.41 -7.08 -12.37
C GLU A 20 11.25 -8.05 -12.21
N ILE A 21 11.20 -8.81 -11.10
CA ILE A 21 10.08 -9.73 -10.81
C ILE A 21 8.76 -8.95 -10.69
N SER A 22 8.78 -7.83 -9.96
CA SER A 22 7.60 -6.98 -9.77
C SER A 22 7.09 -6.43 -11.10
N LEU A 23 7.96 -5.76 -11.87
CA LEU A 23 7.61 -5.16 -13.16
C LEU A 23 7.04 -6.17 -14.14
N LYS A 24 7.71 -7.32 -14.24
CA LYS A 24 7.26 -8.42 -15.09
C LYS A 24 5.86 -8.90 -14.70
N SER A 25 5.61 -9.08 -13.40
CA SER A 25 4.29 -9.49 -12.91
C SER A 25 3.19 -8.49 -13.25
N TYR A 26 3.50 -7.18 -13.25
CA TYR A 26 2.53 -6.13 -13.57
C TYR A 26 2.17 -6.10 -15.06
N GLU A 27 3.15 -6.27 -15.95
CA GLU A 27 2.89 -6.36 -17.39
C GLU A 27 2.16 -7.67 -17.75
N GLU A 28 2.63 -8.82 -17.28
CA GLU A 28 2.04 -10.13 -17.58
C GLU A 28 0.58 -10.24 -17.12
N ASN A 29 0.22 -9.65 -15.98
CA ASN A 29 -1.14 -9.63 -15.46
C ASN A 29 -1.95 -8.40 -15.93
N GLY A 30 -1.37 -7.54 -16.76
CA GLY A 30 -2.05 -6.45 -17.43
C GLY A 30 -2.42 -5.26 -16.55
N LEU A 31 -1.80 -5.09 -15.38
CA LEU A 31 -2.00 -3.92 -14.52
C LEU A 31 -1.63 -2.63 -15.25
N THR A 32 -0.50 -2.63 -15.97
CA THR A 32 0.00 -1.47 -16.70
C THR A 32 -0.94 -0.95 -17.78
N ASP A 33 -1.77 -1.83 -18.35
CA ASP A 33 -2.79 -1.48 -19.35
C ASP A 33 -4.09 -0.99 -18.73
N MET A 34 -4.34 -1.30 -17.45
CA MET A 34 -5.60 -0.96 -16.76
C MET A 34 -5.60 0.44 -16.17
N VAL A 35 -4.44 0.99 -15.85
CA VAL A 35 -4.30 2.28 -15.17
C VAL A 35 -3.86 3.38 -16.13
N GLY A 36 -3.97 4.63 -15.68
CA GLY A 36 -3.65 5.80 -16.49
C GLY A 36 -2.16 5.99 -16.74
N ASP A 37 -1.34 5.89 -15.68
CA ASP A 37 0.12 6.07 -15.72
C ASP A 37 0.81 5.00 -14.90
N ASN A 38 2.05 4.66 -15.29
CA ASN A 38 2.94 3.78 -14.55
C ASN A 38 4.26 4.51 -14.33
N PHE A 39 4.58 4.84 -13.09
CA PHE A 39 5.73 5.65 -12.73
C PHE A 39 6.59 4.96 -11.68
N ILE A 40 7.92 4.95 -11.91
CA ILE A 40 8.90 4.45 -10.94
C ILE A 40 9.72 5.62 -10.43
N PHE A 41 9.76 5.77 -9.11
CA PHE A 41 10.66 6.71 -8.45
C PHE A 41 11.87 5.96 -7.89
N PHE A 42 13.05 6.23 -8.44
CA PHE A 42 14.31 5.67 -7.94
C PHE A 42 14.86 6.53 -6.81
N ASN A 43 14.87 5.98 -5.61
CA ASN A 43 15.53 6.56 -4.47
C ASN A 43 17.01 6.14 -4.45
N GLU A 44 17.85 6.83 -5.18
CA GLU A 44 19.18 6.54 -5.66
C GLU A 44 19.19 5.91 -7.07
N VAL A 45 19.30 6.78 -8.06
CA VAL A 45 19.25 6.40 -9.48
C VAL A 45 20.55 5.70 -9.90
N ALA A 46 20.45 4.50 -10.46
CA ALA A 46 21.55 3.80 -11.12
C ALA A 46 21.33 3.72 -12.64
N ASN A 47 22.40 3.93 -13.43
CA ASN A 47 22.30 3.88 -14.89
C ASN A 47 21.78 2.54 -15.42
N ASP A 48 22.12 1.44 -14.75
CA ASP A 48 21.67 0.11 -15.15
C ASP A 48 20.15 -0.08 -14.95
N ASP A 49 19.57 0.54 -13.91
CA ASP A 49 18.13 0.51 -13.67
C ASP A 49 17.39 1.32 -14.74
N ILE A 50 17.91 2.51 -15.07
CA ILE A 50 17.38 3.32 -16.18
C ILE A 50 17.39 2.54 -17.49
N ASN A 51 18.54 1.96 -17.83
CA ASN A 51 18.69 1.20 -19.08
C ASN A 51 17.69 0.03 -19.13
N MET A 52 17.43 -0.65 -18.02
CA MET A 52 16.44 -1.71 -17.94
C MET A 52 15.03 -1.18 -18.23
N ILE A 53 14.63 -0.07 -17.59
CA ILE A 53 13.28 0.50 -17.81
C ILE A 53 13.13 0.94 -19.27
N GLU A 54 14.08 1.69 -19.80
CA GLU A 54 14.00 2.25 -21.17
C GLU A 54 14.02 1.17 -22.28
N ASN A 55 14.67 0.03 -22.05
CA ASN A 55 14.76 -1.04 -23.03
C ASN A 55 13.68 -2.11 -22.87
N ASP A 56 13.42 -2.55 -21.62
CA ASP A 56 12.67 -3.76 -21.34
C ASP A 56 11.27 -3.49 -20.78
N TYR A 57 11.05 -2.33 -20.08
CA TYR A 57 9.78 -1.99 -19.41
C TYR A 57 9.25 -0.62 -19.84
N LYS A 58 9.07 -0.44 -21.15
CA LYS A 58 8.66 0.84 -21.78
C LYS A 58 7.26 1.33 -21.39
N SER A 59 6.48 0.51 -20.74
CA SER A 59 5.18 0.87 -20.16
C SER A 59 5.33 1.76 -18.92
N PHE A 60 6.55 1.89 -18.36
CA PHE A 60 6.85 2.71 -17.20
C PHE A 60 7.63 3.98 -17.56
N GLU A 61 7.16 5.10 -17.03
CA GLU A 61 7.98 6.30 -16.91
C GLU A 61 8.81 6.22 -15.63
N TRP A 62 9.90 6.95 -15.55
CA TRP A 62 10.73 6.97 -14.36
C TRP A 62 11.19 8.37 -13.99
N GLY A 63 11.45 8.56 -12.72
CA GLY A 63 12.12 9.71 -12.14
C GLY A 63 12.98 9.27 -10.95
N GLY A 64 13.65 10.19 -10.29
CA GLY A 64 14.43 9.79 -9.12
C GLY A 64 15.41 10.82 -8.63
N HIS A 65 16.15 10.44 -7.59
CA HIS A 65 17.16 11.27 -6.94
C HIS A 65 18.53 10.58 -7.01
N PRO A 66 19.64 11.34 -7.17
CA PRO A 66 20.98 10.76 -7.32
C PRO A 66 21.56 10.12 -6.06
N VAL A 67 20.92 10.33 -4.91
CA VAL A 67 21.31 9.73 -3.61
C VAL A 67 20.10 9.23 -2.86
N ASN A 68 20.28 8.22 -2.01
CA ASN A 68 19.21 7.70 -1.17
C ASN A 68 18.74 8.75 -0.15
N CYS A 69 17.50 9.18 -0.28
CA CYS A 69 16.85 10.18 0.57
C CYS A 69 15.94 9.56 1.65
N GLY A 70 15.91 8.23 1.77
CA GLY A 70 15.03 7.49 2.67
C GLY A 70 13.65 7.18 2.05
N ILE A 71 13.00 6.16 2.61
CA ILE A 71 11.72 5.65 2.09
C ILE A 71 10.64 6.74 2.11
N GLY A 72 10.48 7.43 3.22
CA GLY A 72 9.41 8.43 3.39
C GLY A 72 9.51 9.58 2.39
N TRP A 73 10.71 10.12 2.17
CA TRP A 73 10.90 11.18 1.19
C TRP A 73 10.67 10.69 -0.24
N GLY A 74 11.21 9.51 -0.58
CA GLY A 74 11.01 8.89 -1.89
C GLY A 74 9.54 8.63 -2.19
N MET A 75 8.78 8.16 -1.20
CA MET A 75 7.33 7.95 -1.30
C MET A 75 6.60 9.26 -1.60
N VAL A 76 6.85 10.31 -0.82
CA VAL A 76 6.21 11.63 -1.01
C VAL A 76 6.54 12.19 -2.39
N LYS A 77 7.80 12.14 -2.82
CA LYS A 77 8.21 12.65 -4.13
C LYS A 77 7.64 11.86 -5.28
N GLY A 78 7.67 10.53 -5.22
CA GLY A 78 7.07 9.68 -6.25
C GLY A 78 5.58 9.95 -6.40
N ILE A 79 4.85 10.10 -5.30
CA ILE A 79 3.42 10.42 -5.32
C ILE A 79 3.17 11.85 -5.81
N GLU A 80 4.00 12.83 -5.41
CA GLU A 80 3.90 14.21 -5.90
C GLU A 80 4.08 14.30 -7.41
N ASP A 81 5.03 13.54 -7.97
CA ASP A 81 5.36 13.54 -9.39
C ASP A 81 4.35 12.76 -10.25
N CYS A 82 3.53 11.88 -9.66
CA CYS A 82 2.48 11.16 -10.37
C CYS A 82 1.45 12.13 -10.99
N GLY A 83 1.16 11.94 -12.28
CA GLY A 83 0.22 12.78 -13.05
C GLY A 83 -1.26 12.54 -12.74
N ARG A 84 -1.62 11.58 -11.89
CA ARG A 84 -3.00 11.14 -11.68
C ARG A 84 -3.58 11.56 -10.34
N LYS A 85 -4.92 11.54 -10.28
CA LYS A 85 -5.70 11.94 -9.10
C LYS A 85 -5.62 10.92 -7.97
N TYR A 86 -5.59 9.63 -8.31
CA TYR A 86 -5.46 8.51 -7.38
C TYR A 86 -4.14 7.79 -7.62
N VAL A 87 -3.54 7.32 -6.55
CA VAL A 87 -2.22 6.68 -6.58
C VAL A 87 -2.31 5.29 -5.96
N LEU A 88 -1.97 4.28 -6.76
CA LEU A 88 -1.63 2.94 -6.29
C LEU A 88 -0.14 2.92 -5.98
N PHE A 89 0.20 3.05 -4.69
CA PHE A 89 1.58 3.05 -4.22
C PHE A 89 2.08 1.63 -3.99
N LEU A 90 3.31 1.37 -4.43
CA LEU A 90 4.00 0.08 -4.35
C LEU A 90 5.48 0.30 -3.97
N GLU A 91 6.09 -0.68 -3.31
CA GLU A 91 7.54 -0.82 -3.21
C GLU A 91 8.03 -1.88 -4.20
N ASN A 92 9.32 -1.87 -4.53
CA ASN A 92 9.90 -2.70 -5.59
C ASN A 92 9.96 -4.20 -5.29
N ASP A 93 9.52 -4.64 -4.13
CA ASP A 93 9.49 -6.04 -3.69
C ASP A 93 8.07 -6.60 -3.51
N PHE A 94 7.09 -6.00 -4.18
CA PHE A 94 5.73 -6.51 -4.24
C PHE A 94 5.41 -7.09 -5.63
N GLU A 95 5.14 -8.38 -5.69
CA GLU A 95 4.72 -9.09 -6.89
C GLU A 95 3.20 -9.12 -6.98
N LEU A 96 2.65 -8.88 -8.17
CA LEU A 96 1.23 -8.99 -8.44
C LEU A 96 0.84 -10.46 -8.55
N ALA A 97 -0.02 -10.94 -7.65
CA ALA A 97 -0.36 -12.36 -7.50
C ALA A 97 -1.83 -12.67 -7.84
N ALA A 98 -2.62 -11.67 -8.21
CA ALA A 98 -4.00 -11.78 -8.63
C ALA A 98 -4.12 -11.92 -10.15
N ASP A 99 -5.18 -12.51 -10.63
CA ASP A 99 -5.48 -12.55 -12.05
C ASP A 99 -6.11 -11.22 -12.54
N LYS A 100 -6.24 -11.10 -13.86
CA LYS A 100 -6.71 -9.86 -14.51
C LYS A 100 -8.10 -9.41 -14.06
N ASN A 101 -9.00 -10.33 -13.81
CA ASN A 101 -10.38 -10.01 -13.39
C ASN A 101 -10.39 -9.53 -11.94
N ASP A 102 -9.68 -10.23 -11.07
CA ASP A 102 -9.52 -9.85 -9.66
C ASP A 102 -8.88 -8.46 -9.52
N ILE A 103 -7.84 -8.18 -10.34
CA ILE A 103 -7.19 -6.87 -10.36
C ILE A 103 -8.20 -5.79 -10.70
N TYR A 104 -8.93 -5.96 -11.81
CA TYR A 104 -9.92 -4.99 -12.25
C TYR A 104 -11.01 -4.78 -11.21
N THR A 105 -11.61 -5.87 -10.72
CA THR A 105 -12.70 -5.83 -9.73
C THR A 105 -12.27 -5.11 -8.45
N GLN A 106 -11.11 -5.47 -7.89
CA GLN A 106 -10.65 -4.85 -6.66
C GLN A 106 -10.25 -3.38 -6.85
N LEU A 107 -9.58 -3.02 -7.96
CA LEU A 107 -9.22 -1.63 -8.23
C LEU A 107 -10.46 -0.77 -8.49
N GLU A 108 -11.45 -1.29 -9.21
CA GLU A 108 -12.70 -0.57 -9.50
C GLU A 108 -13.53 -0.36 -8.23
N LEU A 109 -13.70 -1.41 -7.39
CA LEU A 109 -14.34 -1.30 -6.08
C LEU A 109 -13.66 -0.23 -5.21
N GLY A 110 -12.34 -0.27 -5.16
CA GLY A 110 -11.56 0.70 -4.40
C GLY A 110 -11.72 2.11 -4.93
N TYR A 111 -11.51 2.30 -6.21
CA TYR A 111 -11.59 3.61 -6.88
C TYR A 111 -12.95 4.29 -6.65
N ARG A 112 -14.05 3.59 -6.94
CA ARG A 112 -15.38 4.15 -6.79
C ARG A 112 -15.74 4.52 -5.34
N ASN A 113 -15.18 3.82 -4.36
CA ASN A 113 -15.42 4.12 -2.94
C ASN A 113 -14.51 5.24 -2.41
N LEU A 114 -13.31 5.42 -2.95
CA LEU A 114 -12.49 6.62 -2.76
C LEU A 114 -13.16 7.86 -3.37
N GLU A 115 -13.68 7.74 -4.59
CA GLU A 115 -14.34 8.84 -5.29
C GLU A 115 -15.61 9.32 -4.56
N LYS A 116 -16.38 8.40 -4.00
CA LYS A 116 -17.55 8.71 -3.16
C LYS A 116 -17.19 9.24 -1.77
N GLY A 117 -15.89 9.21 -1.40
CA GLY A 117 -15.44 9.58 -0.06
C GLY A 117 -15.91 8.63 1.03
N ASN A 118 -16.14 7.37 0.71
CA ASN A 118 -16.53 6.34 1.67
C ASN A 118 -15.35 5.81 2.49
N VAL A 119 -14.15 5.83 1.88
CA VAL A 119 -12.86 5.47 2.47
C VAL A 119 -11.81 6.51 2.09
N ASP A 120 -10.73 6.59 2.85
CA ASP A 120 -9.62 7.52 2.63
C ASP A 120 -8.39 6.82 2.01
N ILE A 121 -8.22 5.54 2.33
CA ILE A 121 -7.14 4.67 1.83
C ILE A 121 -7.64 3.23 1.73
N ILE A 122 -7.13 2.46 0.76
CA ILE A 122 -7.42 1.04 0.59
C ILE A 122 -6.13 0.24 0.59
N LYS A 123 -6.11 -0.88 1.29
CA LYS A 123 -4.98 -1.80 1.38
C LYS A 123 -5.14 -2.96 0.42
N TYR A 124 -4.02 -3.29 -0.29
CA TYR A 124 -4.00 -4.31 -1.35
C TYR A 124 -2.98 -5.42 -1.15
N ARG A 125 -2.29 -5.48 -0.02
CA ARG A 125 -1.42 -6.61 0.29
C ARG A 125 -2.27 -7.85 0.57
N GLN A 126 -1.90 -8.99 -0.04
CA GLN A 126 -2.58 -10.25 0.22
C GLN A 126 -2.34 -10.75 1.64
N VAL A 127 -3.40 -11.08 2.33
CA VAL A 127 -3.36 -11.55 3.70
C VAL A 127 -2.67 -12.90 3.85
N LYS A 128 -2.91 -13.82 2.90
CA LYS A 128 -2.28 -15.16 2.90
C LYS A 128 -0.77 -15.11 2.93
N ASP A 129 -0.18 -14.08 2.29
CA ASP A 129 1.25 -13.88 2.22
C ASP A 129 1.85 -13.51 3.58
N TYR A 130 1.10 -12.78 4.39
CA TYR A 130 1.55 -12.31 5.70
C TYR A 130 1.65 -13.42 6.74
N ILE A 131 0.71 -14.35 6.72
CA ILE A 131 0.66 -15.48 7.64
C ILE A 131 1.84 -16.44 7.41
N HIS A 132 2.36 -16.51 6.18
CA HIS A 132 3.41 -17.45 5.81
C HIS A 132 4.83 -16.92 5.93
N THR A 133 5.04 -15.59 5.99
CA THR A 133 6.39 -15.01 5.82
C THR A 133 7.03 -14.46 7.09
N SER A 134 6.33 -14.32 8.21
CA SER A 134 6.96 -13.82 9.42
C SER A 134 6.65 -14.66 10.66
N ASN A 135 7.71 -15.08 11.37
CA ASN A 135 7.61 -15.60 12.74
C ASN A 135 6.87 -14.63 13.67
N GLU A 136 6.84 -13.37 13.31
CA GLU A 136 6.16 -12.30 14.00
C GLU A 136 4.65 -12.36 13.78
N ALA A 137 4.16 -12.58 12.57
CA ALA A 137 2.74 -12.83 12.31
C ALA A 137 2.23 -14.03 13.10
N MET A 138 3.06 -15.06 13.29
CA MET A 138 2.73 -16.21 14.13
C MET A 138 2.64 -15.85 15.62
N HIS A 139 3.43 -14.91 16.10
CA HIS A 139 3.33 -14.41 17.48
C HIS A 139 2.01 -13.64 17.68
N TRP A 140 1.53 -13.02 16.64
CA TRP A 140 0.21 -12.37 16.58
C TRP A 140 -0.94 -13.36 16.49
N ALA A 141 -0.74 -14.48 15.83
CA ALA A 141 -1.72 -15.54 15.76
C ALA A 141 -2.17 -16.03 17.16
N GLY A 142 -1.44 -15.68 18.22
CA GLY A 142 -1.90 -15.85 19.59
C GLY A 142 -2.96 -14.85 20.06
N LYS A 143 -3.16 -13.75 19.30
CA LYS A 143 -4.15 -12.69 19.62
C LYS A 143 -5.23 -12.53 18.56
N VAL A 144 -4.90 -12.90 17.32
CA VAL A 144 -5.84 -13.00 16.20
C VAL A 144 -5.80 -14.45 15.76
N ASP A 145 -6.90 -15.16 15.81
CA ASP A 145 -6.90 -16.54 15.33
C ASP A 145 -6.68 -16.60 13.80
N LEU A 146 -6.35 -17.78 13.29
CA LEU A 146 -6.07 -17.99 11.85
C LEU A 146 -7.31 -17.76 10.96
N THR A 147 -8.48 -17.53 11.55
CA THR A 147 -9.70 -17.14 10.86
C THR A 147 -9.92 -15.64 10.84
N GLY A 148 -8.98 -14.86 11.39
CA GLY A 148 -9.07 -13.40 11.47
C GLY A 148 -9.92 -12.87 12.63
N HIS A 149 -10.31 -13.73 13.58
CA HIS A 149 -11.06 -13.28 14.76
C HIS A 149 -10.16 -12.55 15.75
N ILE A 150 -10.63 -11.43 16.28
CA ILE A 150 -9.92 -10.62 17.28
C ILE A 150 -10.41 -10.96 18.67
N ASP A 151 -9.58 -11.66 19.45
CA ASP A 151 -9.95 -12.19 20.76
C ASP A 151 -9.89 -11.16 21.90
N SER A 152 -9.18 -10.05 21.71
CA SER A 152 -8.92 -9.11 22.79
C SER A 152 -9.09 -7.66 22.36
N GLU A 153 -9.40 -6.78 23.33
CA GLU A 153 -9.43 -5.33 23.11
C GLU A 153 -8.08 -4.80 22.63
N GLU A 154 -6.97 -5.35 23.14
CA GLU A 154 -5.61 -5.01 22.71
C GLU A 154 -5.38 -5.38 21.23
N GLY A 155 -5.87 -6.54 20.79
CA GLY A 155 -5.88 -6.90 19.38
C GLY A 155 -6.70 -5.93 18.54
N ARG A 156 -7.90 -5.56 19.00
CA ARG A 156 -8.81 -4.62 18.32
C ARG A 156 -8.23 -3.21 18.17
N GLN A 157 -7.36 -2.80 19.09
CA GLN A 157 -6.69 -1.50 19.05
C GLN A 157 -5.40 -1.51 18.21
N GLY A 158 -5.11 -2.60 17.51
CA GLY A 158 -3.90 -2.71 16.69
C GLY A 158 -2.61 -2.86 17.47
N CYS A 159 -2.70 -3.01 18.81
CA CYS A 159 -1.55 -3.17 19.70
C CYS A 159 -0.41 -2.18 19.42
N PRO A 160 -0.60 -0.86 19.67
CA PRO A 160 0.31 0.21 19.25
C PRO A 160 1.75 0.05 19.73
N GLU A 161 1.95 -0.63 20.86
CA GLU A 161 3.28 -0.88 21.44
C GLU A 161 4.15 -1.82 20.60
N LYS A 162 3.55 -2.54 19.65
CA LYS A 162 4.20 -3.58 18.85
C LYS A 162 4.08 -3.39 17.35
N ASN A 163 3.54 -2.28 16.87
CA ASN A 163 3.34 -1.98 15.44
C ASN A 163 2.61 -3.08 14.67
N TRP A 164 1.52 -3.61 15.22
CA TRP A 164 0.87 -4.75 14.61
C TRP A 164 -0.44 -4.41 13.92
N TRP A 165 -0.75 -5.15 12.90
CA TRP A 165 -1.56 -4.74 11.79
C TRP A 165 -2.78 -5.60 11.61
N ILE A 166 -3.81 -5.28 12.35
CA ILE A 166 -5.11 -5.92 12.20
C ILE A 166 -5.60 -5.78 10.76
N GLY A 167 -5.35 -4.64 10.14
CA GLY A 167 -5.74 -4.37 8.76
C GLY A 167 -5.18 -5.31 7.70
N PHE A 168 -4.18 -6.13 8.02
CA PHE A 168 -3.62 -7.13 7.10
C PHE A 168 -4.18 -8.54 7.31
N ALA A 169 -4.82 -8.80 8.44
CA ALA A 169 -5.42 -10.09 8.75
C ALA A 169 -6.87 -10.19 8.26
N VAL A 170 -7.33 -9.28 7.39
CA VAL A 170 -8.70 -9.30 6.90
C VAL A 170 -8.82 -10.25 5.72
N GLU A 171 -8.92 -11.52 6.02
CA GLU A 171 -9.58 -12.45 5.13
C GLU A 171 -11.08 -12.11 5.04
N GLU A 172 -11.77 -12.61 4.05
CA GLU A 172 -13.21 -12.49 3.91
C GLU A 172 -13.97 -12.77 5.22
N LYS A 173 -13.50 -13.77 5.98
CA LYS A 173 -14.07 -14.13 7.29
C LYS A 173 -13.85 -13.12 8.38
N PHE A 174 -12.80 -12.31 8.32
CA PHE A 174 -12.50 -11.30 9.34
C PHE A 174 -13.61 -10.26 9.47
N GLY A 175 -14.05 -9.69 8.37
CA GLY A 175 -15.10 -8.67 8.38
C GLY A 175 -16.42 -9.21 8.94
N TYR A 176 -16.80 -10.45 8.58
CA TYR A 176 -17.99 -11.10 9.11
C TYR A 176 -17.89 -11.39 10.61
N ASN A 177 -16.73 -11.82 11.08
CA ASN A 177 -16.51 -12.14 12.48
C ASN A 177 -16.34 -10.89 13.37
N ASN A 178 -16.01 -9.74 12.76
CA ASN A 178 -15.73 -8.49 13.48
C ASN A 178 -16.64 -7.35 12.99
N SER A 179 -17.92 -7.62 12.80
CA SER A 179 -18.92 -6.67 12.33
C SER A 179 -19.17 -5.48 13.26
N ASP A 180 -18.63 -5.51 14.45
CA ASP A 180 -18.62 -4.40 15.42
C ASP A 180 -17.54 -3.35 15.14
N ILE A 181 -16.51 -3.72 14.36
CA ILE A 181 -15.43 -2.80 13.97
C ILE A 181 -15.26 -2.67 12.45
N CYS A 182 -15.77 -3.64 11.68
CA CYS A 182 -15.73 -3.65 10.23
C CYS A 182 -17.15 -3.55 9.67
N GLU A 183 -17.33 -2.67 8.71
CA GLU A 183 -18.58 -2.51 7.96
C GLU A 183 -18.41 -3.02 6.55
N LYS A 184 -19.31 -3.89 6.10
CA LYS A 184 -19.40 -4.24 4.67
C LYS A 184 -19.87 -3.01 3.91
N LEU A 185 -19.00 -2.48 3.07
CA LEU A 185 -19.24 -1.22 2.39
C LEU A 185 -19.79 -1.43 0.99
N ASP A 186 -19.20 -2.37 0.26
CA ASP A 186 -19.51 -2.61 -1.14
C ASP A 186 -19.14 -4.04 -1.53
N GLU A 187 -19.71 -4.54 -2.63
CA GLU A 187 -19.44 -5.89 -3.12
C GLU A 187 -19.59 -5.94 -4.64
N GLU A 188 -18.72 -6.70 -5.28
CA GLU A 188 -18.83 -7.02 -6.70
C GLU A 188 -18.40 -8.48 -6.91
N GLU A 189 -19.26 -9.27 -7.53
CA GLU A 189 -19.10 -10.72 -7.65
C GLU A 189 -18.91 -11.34 -6.25
N GLU A 190 -17.76 -11.99 -5.99
CA GLU A 190 -17.42 -12.59 -4.70
C GLU A 190 -16.46 -11.71 -3.88
N THR A 191 -16.12 -10.51 -4.40
CA THR A 191 -15.18 -9.58 -3.77
C THR A 191 -15.90 -8.59 -2.89
N VAL A 192 -15.59 -8.58 -1.61
CA VAL A 192 -16.18 -7.66 -0.61
C VAL A 192 -15.17 -6.60 -0.20
N LEU A 193 -15.58 -5.33 -0.30
CA LEU A 193 -14.85 -4.22 0.31
C LEU A 193 -15.38 -3.98 1.72
N TRP A 194 -14.50 -4.13 2.70
CA TRP A 194 -14.73 -3.79 4.08
C TRP A 194 -14.20 -2.41 4.41
N ARG A 195 -14.85 -1.70 5.34
CA ARG A 195 -14.37 -0.45 5.92
C ARG A 195 -14.16 -0.59 7.41
N MET A 196 -13.05 -0.05 7.93
CA MET A 196 -12.82 0.09 9.37
C MET A 196 -12.19 1.45 9.70
N PRO A 197 -12.38 1.96 10.92
CA PRO A 197 -11.64 3.12 11.41
C PRO A 197 -10.14 2.82 11.53
N CYS A 198 -9.28 3.82 11.24
CA CYS A 198 -7.82 3.69 11.31
C CYS A 198 -7.30 3.30 12.71
N LYS A 199 -8.06 3.57 13.78
CA LYS A 199 -7.70 3.13 15.14
C LYS A 199 -7.57 1.61 15.30
N TYR A 200 -8.13 0.83 14.37
CA TYR A 200 -8.03 -0.64 14.37
C TYR A 200 -7.11 -1.17 13.24
N ALA A 201 -6.54 -0.30 12.45
CA ALA A 201 -5.64 -0.66 11.36
C ALA A 201 -4.39 0.22 11.42
N ASN A 202 -3.23 -0.37 11.66
CA ASN A 202 -1.98 0.39 11.65
C ASN A 202 -1.67 0.92 10.25
N TRP A 203 -0.90 2.00 10.20
CA TRP A 203 -0.28 2.43 8.96
C TRP A 203 0.76 1.40 8.51
N SER A 204 0.96 1.32 7.23
CA SER A 204 2.05 0.56 6.63
C SER A 204 2.26 1.04 5.20
N ASN A 205 3.51 1.07 4.77
CA ASN A 205 3.92 1.40 3.42
C ASN A 205 3.57 0.30 2.39
N ASN A 206 2.94 -0.79 2.82
CA ASN A 206 2.48 -1.86 1.93
C ASN A 206 1.51 -1.32 0.87
N PRO A 207 1.29 -2.06 -0.23
CA PRO A 207 0.46 -1.63 -1.35
C PRO A 207 -0.85 -0.98 -0.92
N PHE A 208 -1.07 0.26 -1.34
CA PHE A 208 -2.30 0.98 -1.05
C PHE A 208 -2.75 1.86 -2.21
N LEU A 209 -4.04 2.13 -2.29
CA LEU A 209 -4.66 3.11 -3.17
C LEU A 209 -5.27 4.24 -2.34
N CYS A 210 -4.99 5.49 -2.71
CA CYS A 210 -5.59 6.67 -2.09
C CYS A 210 -5.66 7.84 -3.06
N SER A 211 -6.34 8.93 -2.68
CA SER A 211 -6.23 10.20 -3.38
C SER A 211 -4.83 10.79 -3.17
N LYS A 212 -4.22 11.30 -4.24
CA LYS A 212 -2.94 12.01 -4.21
C LYS A 212 -2.97 13.18 -3.22
N ASP A 213 -3.98 14.02 -3.31
CA ASP A 213 -4.12 15.20 -2.46
C ASP A 213 -4.26 14.82 -0.98
N TRP A 214 -5.04 13.77 -0.70
CA TRP A 214 -5.17 13.26 0.67
C TRP A 214 -3.83 12.77 1.22
N PHE A 215 -3.04 12.03 0.43
CA PHE A 215 -1.73 11.55 0.88
C PHE A 215 -0.75 12.70 1.13
N LEU A 216 -0.71 13.70 0.25
CA LEU A 216 0.18 14.86 0.41
C LEU A 216 -0.21 15.73 1.61
N ASP A 217 -1.52 15.84 1.93
CA ASP A 217 -2.00 16.48 3.15
C ASP A 217 -1.60 15.68 4.40
N LEU A 218 -1.74 14.35 4.36
CA LEU A 218 -1.28 13.45 5.42
C LEU A 218 0.23 13.62 5.68
N ALA A 219 1.04 13.59 4.61
CA ALA A 219 2.49 13.76 4.70
C ALA A 219 2.87 15.12 5.30
N ALA A 220 2.14 16.19 4.95
CA ALA A 220 2.35 17.50 5.54
C ALA A 220 2.01 17.54 7.04
N LYS A 221 0.92 16.88 7.45
CA LYS A 221 0.49 16.80 8.86
C LYS A 221 1.49 16.07 9.76
N VAL A 222 2.19 15.06 9.22
CA VAL A 222 3.26 14.37 9.95
C VAL A 222 4.64 15.00 9.76
N GLY A 223 4.74 16.14 9.06
CA GLY A 223 5.97 16.92 8.91
C GLY A 223 6.89 16.49 7.76
N PHE A 224 6.51 15.54 6.93
CA PHE A 224 7.35 15.06 5.82
C PHE A 224 7.55 16.10 4.70
N LYS A 225 6.56 16.94 4.44
CA LYS A 225 6.60 17.91 3.33
C LYS A 225 7.66 19.03 3.53
N GLU A 226 8.04 19.30 4.78
CA GLU A 226 9.00 20.33 5.13
C GLU A 226 10.44 19.79 5.25
N MET A 227 10.60 18.49 5.21
CA MET A 227 11.92 17.87 5.23
C MET A 227 12.52 17.98 3.83
N GLY A 228 13.47 18.90 3.67
CA GLY A 228 14.32 18.94 2.48
C GLY A 228 15.01 17.60 2.26
N ALA A 229 15.53 17.35 1.05
CA ALA A 229 16.29 16.14 0.77
C ALA A 229 17.38 15.93 1.84
N PRO A 230 17.39 14.82 2.57
CA PRO A 230 18.31 14.64 3.68
C PRO A 230 19.75 14.63 3.19
N SER A 231 20.60 15.44 3.80
CA SER A 231 22.04 15.34 3.60
C SER A 231 22.56 14.16 4.43
N ASN A 232 22.88 13.05 3.81
CA ASN A 232 23.67 11.92 4.37
C ASN A 232 23.20 11.29 5.69
N THR A 233 22.04 11.59 6.21
CA THR A 233 21.44 10.94 7.37
C THR A 233 20.21 10.17 6.93
N ARG A 234 20.03 8.95 7.44
CA ARG A 234 18.84 8.14 7.20
C ARG A 234 17.60 8.97 7.52
N SER A 235 16.83 9.30 6.49
CA SER A 235 15.54 9.96 6.70
C SER A 235 14.67 9.03 7.55
N PRO A 236 13.91 9.57 8.51
CA PRO A 236 12.95 8.75 9.23
C PRO A 236 12.03 8.05 8.23
N ASP A 237 11.67 6.82 8.53
CA ASP A 237 10.67 6.11 7.78
C ASP A 237 9.31 6.81 7.96
N PHE A 238 8.52 6.90 6.89
CA PHE A 238 7.18 7.47 6.95
C PHE A 238 6.29 6.69 7.93
N GLU A 239 6.43 5.37 7.94
CA GLU A 239 5.73 4.48 8.84
C GLU A 239 6.07 4.77 10.31
N GLU A 240 7.35 4.91 10.64
CA GLU A 240 7.78 5.25 12.00
C GLU A 240 7.18 6.57 12.49
N GLN A 241 7.09 7.58 11.62
CA GLN A 241 6.56 8.88 12.01
C GLN A 241 5.05 8.89 12.19
N ILE A 242 4.32 8.25 11.28
CA ILE A 242 2.87 8.22 11.32
C ILE A 242 2.35 7.36 12.48
N GLU A 243 3.11 6.33 12.88
CA GLU A 243 2.81 5.48 14.04
C GLU A 243 3.29 6.06 15.37
N ALA A 244 4.19 7.07 15.34
CA ALA A 244 4.77 7.66 16.53
C ALA A 244 3.69 8.16 17.51
N GLY A 245 3.75 7.67 18.75
CA GLY A 245 2.82 8.05 19.82
C GLY A 245 1.35 7.71 19.53
N GLY A 246 1.09 6.79 18.61
CA GLY A 246 -0.26 6.41 18.20
C GLY A 246 -0.98 7.56 17.47
N TRP A 247 -0.25 8.37 16.70
CA TRP A 247 -0.84 9.51 16.00
C TRP A 247 -1.90 9.06 15.00
N TRP A 248 -1.60 8.01 14.22
CA TRP A 248 -2.52 7.45 13.23
C TRP A 248 -3.84 6.98 13.84
N GLN A 249 -3.78 6.24 14.96
CA GLN A 249 -4.96 5.69 15.63
C GLN A 249 -5.89 6.75 16.24
N LYS A 250 -5.40 8.00 16.37
CA LYS A 250 -6.17 9.14 16.90
C LYS A 250 -6.87 9.95 15.81
N GLN A 251 -6.67 9.59 14.54
CA GLN A 251 -7.33 10.25 13.42
C GLN A 251 -8.69 9.61 13.12
N ASP A 252 -9.51 10.32 12.35
CA ASP A 252 -10.83 9.86 11.89
C ASP A 252 -10.77 9.29 10.45
N TYR A 253 -9.63 8.69 10.08
CA TYR A 253 -9.49 8.09 8.74
C TYR A 253 -10.19 6.74 8.65
N ARG A 254 -10.67 6.43 7.45
CA ARG A 254 -11.41 5.21 7.12
C ARG A 254 -10.55 4.36 6.18
N VAL A 255 -10.23 3.18 6.62
CA VAL A 255 -9.41 2.22 5.88
C VAL A 255 -10.32 1.22 5.17
N GLY A 256 -10.21 1.16 3.85
CA GLY A 256 -10.82 0.12 3.04
C GLY A 256 -9.91 -1.10 2.96
N ILE A 257 -10.50 -2.28 2.98
CA ILE A 257 -9.80 -3.55 2.98
C ILE A 257 -10.46 -4.48 1.97
N LEU A 258 -9.64 -5.02 1.09
CA LEU A 258 -9.97 -5.96 0.03
C LEU A 258 -9.14 -7.25 0.22
N PRO A 259 -9.45 -8.34 -0.50
CA PRO A 259 -8.66 -9.58 -0.42
C PRO A 259 -7.17 -9.40 -0.71
N GLY A 260 -6.84 -8.35 -1.49
CA GLY A 260 -5.48 -7.98 -1.82
C GLY A 260 -5.00 -8.54 -3.15
N LEU A 261 -4.09 -7.82 -3.77
CA LEU A 261 -3.56 -8.10 -5.11
C LEU A 261 -2.09 -8.53 -5.08
N PHE A 262 -1.34 -8.02 -4.10
CA PHE A 262 0.12 -8.11 -4.09
C PHE A 262 0.63 -8.97 -2.95
N LYS A 263 1.65 -9.79 -3.25
CA LYS A 263 2.44 -10.52 -2.25
C LYS A 263 3.83 -9.92 -2.12
N HIS A 264 4.36 -9.89 -0.91
CA HIS A 264 5.73 -9.47 -0.64
C HIS A 264 6.71 -10.58 -1.09
N GLN A 265 7.76 -10.19 -1.80
CA GLN A 265 8.83 -11.11 -2.18
C GLN A 265 9.76 -11.36 -0.99
N PRO A 266 10.16 -12.62 -0.75
CA PRO A 266 11.00 -13.00 0.39
C PRO A 266 12.40 -12.38 0.36
#